data_6dbf1bb89da7d28b7068f5c186ca6308
#
_entry.id   6dbf1bb89da7d28b7068f5c186ca6308
#
_cell.length_a   1.000
_cell.length_b   1.000
_cell.length_c   1.000
_cell.angle_alpha   90.00
_cell.angle_beta   90.00
_cell.angle_gamma   90.00
#
_symmetry.space_group_name_H-M   'P 1'
#
loop_
_entity.id
_entity.type
_entity.pdbx_description
1 polymer ?
#
loop_
_entity_poly.entity_id
_entity_poly.type
_entity_poly.pdbx_seq_one_letter_code
_entity_poly.pdbx_strand_id
1 'polypeptide(L)'
;MGLSENQKRLIQSISQNDIMAAKKCAVACVTEDTTSKNHLFCSKYKQILESSGSNMMELPYELKNILCVENVSSSFKESRYFLSARESDVFENIVRMKKVNEKLMEMGIPYLNSTLLYGESGTGKTTFGRYIAYKTGLPFCYLNFSNLVESYMGHTSKNISKAFSYAISNPCVFMLDEIDCISVS
;
A
#
# COMPACT_ATOMS: atom_id res chain seq x y z
N MET A 1 -25.39 -1.25 29.11
CA MET A 1 -24.13 -1.91 28.71
C MET A 1 -23.17 -0.84 28.27
N GLY A 2 -21.99 -0.73 28.90
CA GLY A 2 -20.97 0.26 28.50
C GLY A 2 -20.10 -0.27 27.35
N LEU A 3 -19.30 0.62 26.73
CA LEU A 3 -18.33 0.23 25.72
C LEU A 3 -17.24 -0.67 26.32
N SER A 4 -16.88 -1.75 25.62
CA SER A 4 -15.74 -2.61 25.99
C SER A 4 -14.43 -1.85 25.83
N GLU A 5 -13.36 -2.31 26.47
CA GLU A 5 -12.03 -1.68 26.34
C GLU A 5 -11.52 -1.69 24.89
N ASN A 6 -11.79 -2.76 24.13
CA ASN A 6 -11.41 -2.82 22.73
C ASN A 6 -12.23 -1.87 21.85
N GLN A 7 -13.51 -1.64 22.18
CA GLN A 7 -14.33 -0.62 21.50
C GLN A 7 -13.83 0.79 21.80
N LYS A 8 -13.43 1.09 23.02
CA LYS A 8 -12.84 2.40 23.39
C LYS A 8 -11.52 2.63 22.63
N ARG A 9 -10.64 1.62 22.60
CA ARG A 9 -9.38 1.67 21.86
C ARG A 9 -9.62 1.83 20.35
N LEU A 10 -10.61 1.17 19.78
CA LEU A 10 -10.99 1.33 18.38
C LEU A 10 -11.38 2.78 18.07
N ILE A 11 -12.24 3.38 18.89
CA ILE A 11 -12.66 4.77 18.74
C ILE A 11 -11.45 5.72 18.86
N GLN A 12 -10.58 5.49 19.84
CA GLN A 12 -9.36 6.26 20.03
C GLN A 12 -8.42 6.17 18.82
N SER A 13 -8.17 4.96 18.32
CA SER A 13 -7.31 4.76 17.14
C SER A 13 -7.88 5.43 15.89
N ILE A 14 -9.20 5.39 15.70
CA ILE A 14 -9.87 6.11 14.60
C ILE A 14 -9.69 7.63 14.76
N SER A 15 -9.88 8.15 15.98
CA SER A 15 -9.72 9.60 16.23
C SER A 15 -8.29 10.11 16.02
N GLN A 16 -7.30 9.23 16.20
CA GLN A 16 -5.89 9.50 15.98
C GLN A 16 -5.43 9.17 14.54
N ASN A 17 -6.35 8.74 13.68
CA ASN A 17 -6.08 8.26 12.32
C ASN A 17 -5.08 7.09 12.25
N ASP A 18 -4.95 6.32 13.34
CA ASP A 18 -4.14 5.11 13.39
C ASP A 18 -4.93 3.91 12.88
N ILE A 19 -4.95 3.74 11.57
CA ILE A 19 -5.70 2.69 10.86
C ILE A 19 -5.21 1.28 11.26
N MET A 20 -3.91 1.12 11.53
CA MET A 20 -3.35 -0.17 11.93
C MET A 20 -3.81 -0.59 13.32
N ALA A 21 -3.78 0.32 14.29
CA ALA A 21 -4.29 0.07 15.62
C ALA A 21 -5.82 -0.12 15.58
N ALA A 22 -6.55 0.69 14.82
CA ALA A 22 -8.00 0.56 14.63
C ALA A 22 -8.37 -0.83 14.10
N LYS A 23 -7.65 -1.34 13.09
CA LYS A 23 -7.88 -2.67 12.54
C LYS A 23 -7.63 -3.78 13.58
N LYS A 24 -6.53 -3.71 14.33
CA LYS A 24 -6.24 -4.67 15.41
C LYS A 24 -7.36 -4.67 16.47
N CYS A 25 -7.81 -3.48 16.86
CA CYS A 25 -8.92 -3.35 17.82
C CYS A 25 -10.24 -3.88 17.23
N ALA A 26 -10.52 -3.65 15.95
CA ALA A 26 -11.72 -4.20 15.29
C ALA A 26 -11.69 -5.73 15.25
N VAL A 27 -10.55 -6.35 14.92
CA VAL A 27 -10.38 -7.82 14.98
C VAL A 27 -10.62 -8.34 16.41
N ALA A 28 -10.07 -7.66 17.41
CA ALA A 28 -10.30 -8.01 18.81
C ALA A 28 -11.78 -7.92 19.19
N CYS A 29 -12.48 -6.86 18.80
CA CYS A 29 -13.92 -6.68 19.05
C CYS A 29 -14.77 -7.82 18.46
N VAL A 30 -14.53 -8.21 17.20
CA VAL A 30 -15.30 -9.30 16.56
C VAL A 30 -14.90 -10.68 17.07
N THR A 31 -13.72 -10.83 17.68
CA THR A 31 -13.27 -12.10 18.28
C THR A 31 -13.82 -12.29 19.68
N GLU A 32 -14.02 -11.20 20.44
CA GLU A 32 -14.55 -11.22 21.80
C GLU A 32 -16.10 -11.39 21.83
N ASP A 33 -16.78 -11.00 20.76
CA ASP A 33 -18.24 -11.17 20.72
C ASP A 33 -18.61 -12.61 20.40
N THR A 34 -18.95 -13.35 21.45
CA THR A 34 -19.40 -14.75 21.38
C THR A 34 -20.91 -14.90 21.33
N THR A 35 -21.66 -13.79 21.19
CA THR A 35 -23.14 -13.84 21.17
C THR A 35 -23.66 -14.53 19.91
N SER A 36 -24.58 -15.46 20.09
CA SER A 36 -25.20 -16.21 18.99
C SER A 36 -25.86 -15.30 17.92
N LYS A 37 -26.37 -14.14 18.34
CA LYS A 37 -26.98 -13.15 17.43
C LYS A 37 -25.99 -12.56 16.46
N ASN A 38 -24.72 -12.37 16.86
CA ASN A 38 -23.68 -11.70 16.08
C ASN A 38 -22.73 -12.67 15.41
N HIS A 39 -22.89 -13.97 15.60
CA HIS A 39 -21.95 -14.99 15.11
C HIS A 39 -21.67 -14.89 13.60
N LEU A 40 -22.70 -14.73 12.77
CA LEU A 40 -22.54 -14.59 11.32
C LEU A 40 -21.83 -13.28 10.96
N PHE A 41 -22.18 -12.19 11.63
CA PHE A 41 -21.53 -10.89 11.45
C PHE A 41 -20.06 -10.98 11.84
N CYS A 42 -19.76 -11.47 13.03
CA CYS A 42 -18.40 -11.58 13.55
C CYS A 42 -17.52 -12.49 12.68
N SER A 43 -18.01 -13.65 12.26
CA SER A 43 -17.29 -14.57 11.36
C SER A 43 -16.97 -13.93 10.02
N LYS A 44 -17.96 -13.28 9.38
CA LYS A 44 -17.78 -12.60 8.09
C LYS A 44 -16.76 -11.47 8.19
N TYR A 45 -16.91 -10.58 9.15
CA TYR A 45 -16.05 -9.41 9.27
C TYR A 45 -14.67 -9.74 9.83
N LYS A 46 -14.53 -10.76 10.68
CA LYS A 46 -13.23 -11.30 11.08
C LYS A 46 -12.44 -11.75 9.85
N GLN A 47 -13.04 -12.56 8.98
CA GLN A 47 -12.41 -13.02 7.76
C GLN A 47 -12.01 -11.84 6.84
N ILE A 48 -12.85 -10.84 6.69
CA ILE A 48 -12.55 -9.64 5.90
C ILE A 48 -11.40 -8.84 6.52
N LEU A 49 -11.42 -8.62 7.83
CA LEU A 49 -10.38 -7.87 8.53
C LEU A 49 -9.04 -8.61 8.54
N GLU A 50 -9.03 -9.92 8.65
CA GLU A 50 -7.81 -10.75 8.62
C GLU A 50 -7.26 -10.91 7.19
N SER A 51 -8.16 -11.08 6.19
CA SER A 51 -7.78 -11.21 4.78
C SER A 51 -7.43 -9.87 4.13
N SER A 52 -8.02 -8.77 4.60
CA SER A 52 -7.60 -7.45 4.19
C SER A 52 -6.24 -7.19 4.81
N GLY A 53 -5.16 -7.40 4.09
CA GLY A 53 -3.88 -6.77 4.42
C GLY A 53 -4.17 -5.30 4.76
N SER A 54 -3.32 -4.61 5.49
CA SER A 54 -3.47 -3.28 6.12
C SER A 54 -3.93 -2.10 5.20
N ASN A 55 -4.86 -2.32 4.31
CA ASN A 55 -5.14 -1.52 3.14
C ASN A 55 -6.44 -0.71 3.21
N MET A 56 -6.82 -0.25 4.40
CA MET A 56 -7.73 0.89 4.50
C MET A 56 -6.92 2.20 4.40
N MET A 57 -6.21 2.36 3.29
CA MET A 57 -5.58 3.63 2.98
C MET A 57 -6.63 4.50 2.30
N GLU A 58 -7.27 5.39 3.05
CA GLU A 58 -8.08 6.45 2.45
C GLU A 58 -7.17 7.44 1.75
N LEU A 59 -7.30 7.50 0.42
CA LEU A 59 -6.69 8.56 -0.36
C LEU A 59 -7.37 9.90 -0.04
N PRO A 60 -6.60 10.93 0.33
CA PRO A 60 -7.11 12.29 0.36
C PRO A 60 -7.83 12.62 -0.96
N TYR A 61 -8.93 13.36 -0.90
CA TYR A 61 -9.74 13.69 -2.07
C TYR A 61 -8.90 14.26 -3.22
N GLU A 62 -7.91 15.08 -2.89
CA GLU A 62 -7.00 15.71 -3.83
C GLU A 62 -6.08 14.73 -4.59
N LEU A 63 -5.85 13.54 -4.03
CA LEU A 63 -5.00 12.52 -4.64
C LEU A 63 -5.79 11.45 -5.39
N LYS A 64 -7.11 11.40 -5.26
CA LYS A 64 -7.95 10.37 -5.89
C LYS A 64 -7.85 10.31 -7.41
N ASN A 65 -7.57 11.45 -8.04
CA ASN A 65 -7.43 11.55 -9.50
C ASN A 65 -6.00 11.34 -10.00
N ILE A 66 -5.02 11.26 -9.09
CA ILE A 66 -3.60 11.25 -9.41
C ILE A 66 -2.96 9.92 -9.01
N LEU A 67 -3.36 9.41 -7.86
CA LEU A 67 -2.80 8.22 -7.24
C LEU A 67 -3.87 7.13 -7.17
N CYS A 68 -3.54 5.95 -7.65
CA CYS A 68 -4.35 4.76 -7.50
C CYS A 68 -3.73 3.88 -6.40
N VAL A 69 -4.53 3.48 -5.43
CA VAL A 69 -4.13 2.53 -4.38
C VAL A 69 -4.88 1.23 -4.60
N GLU A 70 -4.15 0.16 -4.84
CA GLU A 70 -4.67 -1.16 -5.13
C GLU A 70 -4.32 -2.15 -4.02
N ASN A 71 -5.32 -2.89 -3.55
CA ASN A 71 -5.09 -4.06 -2.71
C ASN A 71 -4.83 -5.28 -3.60
N VAL A 72 -3.57 -5.57 -3.81
CA VAL A 72 -3.15 -6.68 -4.69
C VAL A 72 -3.35 -8.06 -4.06
N SER A 73 -3.57 -8.16 -2.75
CA SER A 73 -3.74 -9.46 -2.06
C SER A 73 -4.92 -10.26 -2.59
N SER A 74 -5.99 -9.58 -3.03
CA SER A 74 -7.20 -10.21 -3.55
C SER A 74 -7.24 -10.30 -5.08
N SER A 75 -6.53 -9.42 -5.78
CA SER A 75 -6.57 -9.28 -7.24
C SER A 75 -5.43 -10.02 -7.95
N PHE A 76 -4.26 -10.13 -7.32
CA PHE A 76 -3.08 -10.75 -7.93
C PHE A 76 -3.15 -12.28 -7.87
N LYS A 77 -3.00 -12.92 -9.03
CA LYS A 77 -2.97 -14.38 -9.15
C LYS A 77 -1.54 -14.83 -9.41
N GLU A 78 -0.84 -15.23 -8.36
CA GLU A 78 0.55 -15.70 -8.43
C GLU A 78 0.77 -16.81 -9.45
N SER A 79 -0.19 -17.73 -9.57
CA SER A 79 -0.11 -18.84 -10.53
C SER A 79 -0.03 -18.43 -12.01
N ARG A 80 -0.25 -17.16 -12.31
CA ARG A 80 -0.17 -16.60 -13.67
C ARG A 80 1.06 -15.72 -13.91
N TYR A 81 1.94 -15.63 -12.93
CA TYR A 81 3.12 -14.77 -13.00
C TYR A 81 4.38 -15.57 -12.72
N PHE A 82 5.27 -15.60 -13.69
CA PHE A 82 6.53 -16.32 -13.61
C PHE A 82 7.68 -15.32 -13.68
N LEU A 83 8.55 -15.35 -12.70
CA LEU A 83 9.77 -14.54 -12.67
C LEU A 83 10.85 -15.21 -13.52
N SER A 84 11.55 -14.42 -14.31
CA SER A 84 12.85 -14.82 -14.84
C SER A 84 13.88 -14.88 -13.70
N ALA A 85 15.01 -15.55 -13.90
CA ALA A 85 16.08 -15.59 -12.91
C ALA A 85 16.52 -14.17 -12.49
N ARG A 86 16.67 -13.26 -13.45
CA ARG A 86 17.03 -11.86 -13.19
C ARG A 86 15.99 -11.10 -12.35
N GLU A 87 14.71 -11.29 -12.62
CA GLU A 87 13.63 -10.67 -11.84
C GLU A 87 13.59 -11.24 -10.41
N SER A 88 13.86 -12.53 -10.25
CA SER A 88 13.98 -13.17 -8.92
C SER A 88 15.11 -12.55 -8.11
N ASP A 89 16.29 -12.36 -8.70
CA ASP A 89 17.43 -11.74 -8.03
C ASP A 89 17.11 -10.28 -7.61
N VAL A 90 16.46 -9.53 -8.49
CA VAL A 90 16.03 -8.16 -8.18
C VAL A 90 15.01 -8.15 -7.03
N PHE A 91 14.03 -9.05 -7.07
CA PHE A 91 13.02 -9.19 -6.01
C PHE A 91 13.67 -9.50 -4.66
N GLU A 92 14.57 -10.49 -4.61
CA GLU A 92 15.27 -10.86 -3.37
C GLU A 92 16.09 -9.69 -2.81
N ASN A 93 16.74 -8.91 -3.68
CA ASN A 93 17.45 -7.70 -3.29
C ASN A 93 16.50 -6.65 -2.67
N ILE A 94 15.35 -6.39 -3.29
CA ILE A 94 14.36 -5.44 -2.76
C ILE A 94 13.88 -5.87 -1.37
N VAL A 95 13.55 -7.14 -1.19
CA VAL A 95 13.09 -7.68 0.11
C VAL A 95 14.19 -7.62 1.17
N ARG A 96 15.43 -7.95 0.80
CA ARG A 96 16.58 -7.85 1.69
C ARG A 96 16.84 -6.42 2.13
N MET A 97 16.79 -5.47 1.18
CA MET A 97 17.01 -4.05 1.47
C MET A 97 15.90 -3.46 2.35
N LYS A 98 14.68 -3.98 2.32
CA LYS A 98 13.63 -3.58 3.28
C LYS A 98 14.08 -3.81 4.72
N LYS A 99 14.63 -4.98 5.04
CA LYS A 99 15.14 -5.30 6.39
C LYS A 99 16.34 -4.43 6.79
N VAL A 100 17.20 -4.10 5.82
CA VAL A 100 18.33 -3.21 6.05
C VAL A 100 17.85 -1.78 6.32
N ASN A 101 16.83 -1.32 5.58
CA ASN A 101 16.24 0.00 5.74
C ASN A 101 15.69 0.22 7.15
N GLU A 102 15.00 -0.75 7.72
CA GLU A 102 14.48 -0.67 9.09
C GLU A 102 15.62 -0.38 10.09
N LYS A 103 16.75 -1.09 9.97
CA LYS A 103 17.94 -0.87 10.82
C LYS A 103 18.62 0.49 10.56
N LEU A 104 18.70 0.93 9.30
CA LEU A 104 19.27 2.24 8.96
C LEU A 104 18.43 3.37 9.54
N MET A 105 17.12 3.26 9.47
CA MET A 105 16.18 4.25 10.06
C MET A 105 16.33 4.31 11.58
N GLU A 106 16.48 3.17 12.27
CA GLU A 106 16.76 3.12 13.72
C GLU A 106 18.09 3.83 14.07
N MET A 107 19.07 3.79 13.18
CA MET A 107 20.36 4.47 13.31
C MET A 107 20.32 5.95 12.87
N GLY A 108 19.15 6.46 12.49
CA GLY A 108 18.98 7.85 12.02
C GLY A 108 19.54 8.10 10.61
N ILE A 109 19.80 7.04 9.83
CA ILE A 109 20.30 7.14 8.44
C ILE A 109 19.10 7.04 7.49
N PRO A 110 18.69 8.14 6.82
CA PRO A 110 17.60 8.10 5.86
C PRO A 110 18.02 7.28 4.63
N TYR A 111 17.24 6.27 4.31
CA TYR A 111 17.44 5.44 3.13
C TYR A 111 16.12 5.20 2.40
N LEU A 112 16.12 5.37 1.09
CA LEU A 112 14.99 5.06 0.24
C LEU A 112 15.32 3.81 -0.60
N ASN A 113 14.57 2.73 -0.37
CA ASN A 113 14.67 1.54 -1.20
C ASN A 113 13.99 1.79 -2.55
N SER A 114 14.76 2.17 -3.55
CA SER A 114 14.28 2.50 -4.89
C SER A 114 14.90 1.59 -5.95
N THR A 115 14.11 1.23 -6.96
CA THR A 115 14.51 0.39 -8.07
C THR A 115 14.02 1.00 -9.37
N LEU A 116 14.90 1.14 -10.36
CA LEU A 116 14.55 1.58 -11.71
C LEU A 116 14.27 0.36 -12.59
N LEU A 117 13.05 0.27 -13.10
CA LEU A 117 12.65 -0.73 -14.09
C LEU A 117 12.63 -0.08 -15.47
N TYR A 118 13.38 -0.64 -16.42
CA TYR A 118 13.43 -0.17 -17.80
C TYR A 118 13.23 -1.31 -18.78
N GLY A 119 12.75 -1.02 -19.97
CA GLY A 119 12.45 -1.99 -21.03
C GLY A 119 11.25 -1.54 -21.87
N GLU A 120 10.99 -2.26 -22.94
CA GLU A 120 9.89 -1.99 -23.87
C GLU A 120 8.51 -1.99 -23.19
N SER A 121 7.54 -1.32 -23.82
CA SER A 121 6.15 -1.37 -23.35
C SER A 121 5.64 -2.83 -23.38
N GLY A 122 4.79 -3.19 -22.42
CA GLY A 122 4.23 -4.54 -22.36
C GLY A 122 5.13 -5.63 -21.74
N THR A 123 6.38 -5.31 -21.34
CA THR A 123 7.31 -6.28 -20.73
C THR A 123 7.01 -6.64 -19.28
N GLY A 124 5.92 -6.14 -18.71
CA GLY A 124 5.46 -6.55 -17.37
C GLY A 124 6.02 -5.73 -16.21
N LYS A 125 6.64 -4.56 -16.45
CA LYS A 125 7.19 -3.70 -15.38
C LYS A 125 6.17 -3.40 -14.28
N THR A 126 4.99 -2.97 -14.64
CA THR A 126 3.91 -2.66 -13.69
C THR A 126 3.41 -3.91 -12.96
N THR A 127 3.38 -5.07 -13.66
CA THR A 127 3.01 -6.35 -13.07
C THR A 127 4.05 -6.81 -12.05
N PHE A 128 5.34 -6.55 -12.30
CA PHE A 128 6.41 -6.82 -11.34
C PHE A 128 6.26 -5.97 -10.07
N GLY A 129 5.91 -4.69 -10.19
CA GLY A 129 5.58 -3.84 -9.03
C GLY A 129 4.42 -4.41 -8.19
N ARG A 130 3.35 -4.88 -8.85
CA ARG A 130 2.23 -5.56 -8.17
C ARG A 130 2.66 -6.87 -7.50
N TYR A 131 3.54 -7.63 -8.14
CA TYR A 131 4.11 -8.85 -7.55
C TYR A 131 4.89 -8.55 -6.27
N ILE A 132 5.74 -7.51 -6.27
CA ILE A 132 6.47 -7.07 -5.06
C ILE A 132 5.48 -6.70 -3.96
N ALA A 133 4.44 -5.94 -4.27
CA ALA A 133 3.41 -5.55 -3.31
C ALA A 133 2.67 -6.79 -2.75
N TYR A 134 2.29 -7.73 -3.59
CA TYR A 134 1.66 -8.98 -3.20
C TYR A 134 2.54 -9.79 -2.24
N LYS A 135 3.82 -10.00 -2.58
CA LYS A 135 4.77 -10.79 -1.78
C LYS A 135 5.17 -10.11 -0.47
N THR A 136 5.20 -8.78 -0.44
CA THR A 136 5.53 -8.01 0.77
C THR A 136 4.33 -7.72 1.65
N GLY A 137 3.10 -8.00 1.19
CA GLY A 137 1.86 -7.70 1.88
C GLY A 137 1.58 -6.19 2.00
N LEU A 138 2.27 -5.37 1.19
CA LEU A 138 2.10 -3.92 1.17
C LEU A 138 1.06 -3.52 0.12
N PRO A 139 0.35 -2.40 0.31
CA PRO A 139 -0.46 -1.79 -0.74
C PRO A 139 0.39 -1.44 -1.97
N PHE A 140 -0.19 -1.53 -3.14
CA PHE A 140 0.39 -1.04 -4.38
C PHE A 140 -0.16 0.35 -4.68
N CYS A 141 0.70 1.36 -4.61
CA CYS A 141 0.38 2.74 -4.95
C CYS A 141 0.98 3.06 -6.32
N TYR A 142 0.14 3.47 -7.24
CA TYR A 142 0.50 3.70 -8.63
C TYR A 142 0.21 5.14 -9.04
N LEU A 143 1.22 5.80 -9.59
CA LEU A 143 1.12 7.14 -10.15
C LEU A 143 1.54 7.08 -11.62
N ASN A 144 0.61 7.41 -12.53
CA ASN A 144 0.89 7.57 -13.94
C ASN A 144 1.22 9.02 -14.25
N PHE A 145 2.43 9.27 -14.71
CA PHE A 145 2.90 10.62 -15.01
C PHE A 145 2.22 11.24 -16.23
N SER A 146 1.87 10.46 -17.25
CA SER A 146 1.15 10.97 -18.43
C SER A 146 -0.17 11.61 -18.03
N ASN A 147 -0.97 10.93 -17.21
CA ASN A 147 -2.24 11.47 -16.71
C ASN A 147 -2.04 12.74 -15.86
N LEU A 148 -0.94 12.81 -15.14
CA LEU A 148 -0.64 13.95 -14.28
C LEU A 148 -0.24 15.19 -15.08
N VAL A 149 0.49 15.03 -16.17
CA VAL A 149 0.89 16.13 -17.06
C VAL A 149 -0.32 16.66 -17.83
N GLU A 150 -1.15 15.77 -18.36
CA GLU A 150 -2.34 16.16 -19.15
C GLU A 150 -3.41 16.88 -18.32
N SER A 151 -3.60 16.43 -17.07
CA SER A 151 -4.73 16.88 -16.25
C SER A 151 -4.52 18.23 -15.56
N TYR A 152 -3.28 18.71 -15.37
CA TYR A 152 -3.02 19.84 -14.47
C TYR A 152 -1.81 20.70 -14.88
N MET A 153 -1.90 21.39 -16.02
CA MET A 153 -0.95 22.44 -16.37
C MET A 153 -0.93 23.54 -15.29
N GLY A 154 0.12 23.57 -14.47
CA GLY A 154 0.33 24.57 -13.40
C GLY A 154 0.38 24.03 -11.97
N HIS A 155 -0.09 22.81 -11.68
CA HIS A 155 -0.07 22.22 -10.34
C HIS A 155 0.71 20.88 -10.23
N THR A 156 1.36 20.46 -11.30
CA THR A 156 2.04 19.16 -11.41
C THR A 156 3.05 18.94 -10.29
N SER A 157 3.95 19.90 -10.03
CA SER A 157 4.97 19.77 -8.97
C SER A 157 4.35 19.63 -7.57
N LYS A 158 3.27 20.36 -7.28
CA LYS A 158 2.56 20.29 -6.00
C LYS A 158 1.89 18.92 -5.83
N ASN A 159 1.31 18.40 -6.87
CA ASN A 159 0.63 17.11 -6.87
C ASN A 159 1.63 15.95 -6.71
N ILE A 160 2.77 16.02 -7.39
CA ILE A 160 3.87 15.07 -7.20
C ILE A 160 4.35 15.09 -5.74
N SER A 161 4.61 16.28 -5.20
CA SER A 161 5.03 16.43 -3.80
C SER A 161 4.03 15.82 -2.81
N LYS A 162 2.73 16.03 -3.02
CA LYS A 162 1.68 15.42 -2.20
C LYS A 162 1.66 13.89 -2.31
N ALA A 163 1.82 13.34 -3.52
CA ALA A 163 1.85 11.90 -3.75
C ALA A 163 3.06 11.25 -3.04
N PHE A 164 4.24 11.88 -3.11
CA PHE A 164 5.42 11.42 -2.37
C PHE A 164 5.23 11.52 -0.85
N SER A 165 4.70 12.64 -0.36
CA SER A 165 4.41 12.81 1.08
C SER A 165 3.44 11.74 1.58
N TYR A 166 2.44 11.40 0.78
CA TYR A 166 1.51 10.32 1.08
C TYR A 166 2.20 8.97 1.16
N ALA A 167 3.03 8.63 0.16
CA ALA A 167 3.75 7.36 0.11
C ALA A 167 4.77 7.21 1.25
N ILE A 168 5.43 8.30 1.67
CA ILE A 168 6.35 8.31 2.81
C ILE A 168 5.59 8.06 4.13
N SER A 169 4.41 8.65 4.29
CA SER A 169 3.60 8.51 5.50
C SER A 169 2.85 7.19 5.58
N ASN A 170 2.71 6.47 4.47
CA ASN A 170 1.94 5.24 4.37
C ASN A 170 2.77 4.15 3.70
N PRO A 171 3.26 3.14 4.46
CA PRO A 171 4.07 2.07 3.90
C PRO A 171 3.39 1.39 2.72
N CYS A 172 3.98 1.49 1.53
CA CYS A 172 3.44 0.94 0.29
C CYS A 172 4.57 0.61 -0.70
N VAL A 173 4.25 -0.15 -1.73
CA VAL A 173 5.07 -0.20 -2.94
C VAL A 173 4.59 0.92 -3.84
N PHE A 174 5.38 2.00 -3.89
CA PHE A 174 5.05 3.19 -4.65
C PHE A 174 5.68 3.11 -6.04
N MET A 175 4.86 3.02 -7.07
CA MET A 175 5.31 2.93 -8.45
C MET A 175 5.01 4.20 -9.22
N LEU A 176 6.06 4.75 -9.81
CA LEU A 176 5.98 5.83 -10.78
C LEU A 176 6.08 5.22 -12.17
N ASP A 177 5.03 5.33 -12.99
CA ASP A 177 5.02 4.79 -14.34
C ASP A 177 5.04 5.91 -15.39
N GLU A 178 5.57 5.60 -16.57
CA GLU A 178 5.70 6.53 -17.69
C GLU A 178 6.45 7.83 -17.35
N ILE A 179 7.50 7.71 -16.51
CA ILE A 179 8.31 8.88 -16.10
C ILE A 179 9.09 9.50 -17.25
N ASP A 180 9.26 8.79 -18.35
CA ASP A 180 9.89 9.25 -19.59
C ASP A 180 9.09 10.35 -20.31
N CYS A 181 7.77 10.46 -20.06
CA CYS A 181 6.96 11.54 -20.60
C CYS A 181 7.40 12.95 -20.12
N ILE A 182 8.20 13.03 -19.04
CA ILE A 182 8.74 14.32 -18.53
C ILE A 182 9.99 14.74 -19.30
N SER A 183 10.69 13.82 -19.93
CA SER A 183 11.97 14.08 -20.60
C SER A 183 11.83 14.57 -22.04
N VAL A 184 10.63 14.72 -22.56
CA VAL A 184 10.33 15.19 -23.92
C VAL A 184 9.86 16.66 -23.85
N SER A 185 10.76 17.56 -23.49
CA SER A 185 10.54 19.01 -23.60
C SER A 185 11.84 19.71 -24.02
#